data_3ca5507d4db395e0b039549c95a900be
#
_entry.id   3ca5507d4db395e0b039549c95a900be
#
_cell.length_a   1.000
_cell.length_b   1.000
_cell.length_c   1.000
_cell.angle_alpha   90.00
_cell.angle_beta   90.00
_cell.angle_gamma   90.00
#
_symmetry.space_group_name_H-M   'P 1'
#
loop_
_entity.id
_entity.type
_entity.pdbx_description
1 polymer ?
#
loop_
_entity_poly.entity_id
_entity_poly.type
_entity_poly.pdbx_seq_one_letter_code
_entity_poly.pdbx_strand_id
1 'polypeptide(L)'
;MRSTTRSASRKAAASSMVAAAALALVGFQAAGQTASAATPKAASVVTCTAANTALTVTDVPRPINHLLLKATNTGTKPCFAYSAPLLRAGADAQAPVAWADETTPQSVVTLEPGQSAYAGITTNSPDGEGGSTEKTLGVIFVDKKGNGTAQEKTLKLPNGGVFFNGSAVVTYWQDNPADALAW
;
A
#
# COMPACT_ATOMS: atom_id res chain seq x y z
N MET A 1 -61.24 22.34 -4.14
CA MET A 1 -61.32 22.99 -5.48
C MET A 1 -60.34 22.19 -6.36
N ARG A 2 -60.80 21.15 -7.11
CA ARG A 2 -61.21 21.21 -8.54
C ARG A 2 -60.15 21.88 -9.36
N SER A 3 -59.49 21.30 -10.37
CA SER A 3 -59.95 20.58 -11.58
C SER A 3 -58.78 19.84 -12.21
N THR A 4 -58.82 18.64 -12.55
CA THR A 4 -59.04 17.84 -13.79
C THR A 4 -58.97 18.58 -15.15
N THR A 5 -58.19 18.01 -16.07
CA THR A 5 -58.48 17.77 -17.51
C THR A 5 -57.27 17.00 -18.09
N ARG A 6 -57.33 15.80 -18.49
CA ARG A 6 -57.93 14.96 -19.55
C ARG A 6 -57.59 15.43 -20.99
N SER A 7 -57.14 14.43 -21.74
CA SER A 7 -57.41 14.08 -23.16
C SER A 7 -56.36 14.58 -24.15
N ALA A 8 -55.93 13.91 -25.21
CA ALA A 8 -56.53 12.79 -25.96
C ALA A 8 -55.50 12.12 -26.90
N SER A 9 -55.76 10.86 -27.15
CA SER A 9 -55.24 10.04 -28.25
C SER A 9 -55.36 10.66 -29.62
N ARG A 10 -54.41 10.41 -30.51
CA ARG A 10 -54.73 10.22 -31.95
C ARG A 10 -53.88 9.08 -32.53
N LYS A 11 -54.57 8.03 -32.92
CA LYS A 11 -54.14 6.99 -33.82
C LYS A 11 -54.25 7.54 -35.24
N ALA A 12 -53.31 7.26 -36.11
CA ALA A 12 -53.53 7.20 -37.53
C ALA A 12 -52.56 6.20 -38.16
N ALA A 13 -53.13 5.41 -38.95
CA ALA A 13 -52.88 4.18 -39.60
C ALA A 13 -52.11 4.32 -40.94
N ALA A 14 -51.40 3.26 -41.22
CA ALA A 14 -51.19 2.57 -42.51
C ALA A 14 -50.85 3.41 -43.76
N SER A 15 -49.72 2.99 -44.39
CA SER A 15 -49.74 2.66 -45.82
C SER A 15 -48.46 1.85 -46.18
N SER A 16 -48.72 0.69 -46.71
CA SER A 16 -47.79 -0.22 -47.36
C SER A 16 -47.30 0.37 -48.67
N MET A 17 -45.98 0.30 -48.95
CA MET A 17 -45.49 0.21 -50.32
C MET A 17 -44.35 -0.83 -50.40
N VAL A 18 -44.66 -1.89 -51.10
CA VAL A 18 -43.72 -2.89 -51.58
C VAL A 18 -43.00 -2.31 -52.77
N ALA A 19 -41.69 -2.22 -52.74
CA ALA A 19 -40.86 -2.07 -53.90
C ALA A 19 -39.72 -3.09 -53.81
N ALA A 20 -39.81 -4.10 -54.65
CA ALA A 20 -38.76 -5.06 -54.91
C ALA A 20 -37.67 -4.42 -55.76
N ALA A 21 -36.41 -4.49 -55.35
CA ALA A 21 -35.28 -4.21 -56.23
C ALA A 21 -34.09 -5.09 -55.79
N ALA A 22 -33.86 -5.98 -56.71
CA ALA A 22 -32.66 -6.75 -57.09
C ALA A 22 -31.41 -6.77 -56.23
N LEU A 23 -31.01 -8.00 -55.97
CA LEU A 23 -29.72 -8.49 -55.49
C LEU A 23 -28.51 -7.96 -56.27
N ALA A 24 -27.58 -7.35 -55.54
CA ALA A 24 -26.17 -7.37 -55.90
C ALA A 24 -25.42 -7.93 -54.69
N LEU A 25 -25.10 -9.23 -54.74
CA LEU A 25 -24.18 -9.89 -53.83
C LEU A 25 -22.76 -9.39 -54.15
N VAL A 26 -22.32 -8.34 -53.51
CA VAL A 26 -20.90 -8.03 -53.41
C VAL A 26 -20.41 -8.70 -52.13
N GLY A 27 -19.74 -9.83 -52.33
CA GLY A 27 -19.05 -10.53 -51.25
C GLY A 27 -17.96 -9.68 -50.67
N PHE A 28 -18.24 -9.02 -49.55
CA PHE A 28 -17.23 -8.49 -48.66
C PHE A 28 -16.71 -9.64 -47.82
N GLN A 29 -15.60 -10.25 -48.26
CA GLN A 29 -14.80 -11.08 -47.40
C GLN A 29 -14.14 -10.12 -46.36
N ALA A 30 -14.82 -9.92 -45.26
CA ALA A 30 -14.19 -9.35 -44.08
C ALA A 30 -13.17 -10.38 -43.59
N ALA A 31 -11.89 -10.14 -43.94
CA ALA A 31 -10.78 -10.80 -43.29
C ALA A 31 -10.90 -10.45 -41.81
N GLY A 32 -11.44 -11.39 -41.02
CA GLY A 32 -11.49 -11.28 -39.58
C GLY A 32 -10.07 -11.24 -39.05
N GLN A 33 -9.54 -10.04 -38.85
CA GLN A 33 -8.39 -9.83 -38.01
C GLN A 33 -8.85 -10.12 -36.60
N THR A 34 -8.63 -11.34 -36.13
CA THR A 34 -8.66 -11.62 -34.70
C THR A 34 -7.54 -10.83 -34.08
N ALA A 35 -7.87 -9.66 -33.57
CA ALA A 35 -6.98 -8.93 -32.68
C ALA A 35 -6.77 -9.86 -31.46
N SER A 36 -5.65 -10.57 -31.44
CA SER A 36 -5.16 -11.24 -30.24
C SER A 36 -4.91 -10.13 -29.22
N ALA A 37 -5.84 -9.97 -28.29
CA ALA A 37 -5.59 -9.16 -27.12
C ALA A 37 -4.40 -9.78 -26.39
N ALA A 38 -3.23 -9.18 -26.51
CA ALA A 38 -2.06 -9.56 -25.75
C ALA A 38 -2.46 -9.45 -24.27
N THR A 39 -2.54 -10.58 -23.58
CA THR A 39 -2.77 -10.61 -22.15
C THR A 39 -1.67 -9.77 -21.50
N PRO A 40 -1.99 -8.71 -20.74
CA PRO A 40 -0.98 -7.90 -20.09
C PRO A 40 -0.15 -8.84 -19.21
N LYS A 41 1.15 -8.95 -19.48
CA LYS A 41 2.05 -9.71 -18.61
C LYS A 41 2.00 -9.03 -17.25
N ALA A 42 1.45 -9.74 -16.25
CA ALA A 42 1.38 -9.23 -14.89
C ALA A 42 2.79 -8.74 -14.47
N ALA A 43 2.88 -7.49 -14.01
CA ALA A 43 4.13 -6.95 -13.54
C ALA A 43 4.65 -7.83 -12.40
N SER A 44 5.90 -8.26 -12.49
CA SER A 44 6.52 -9.05 -11.43
C SER A 44 6.67 -8.18 -10.18
N VAL A 45 5.99 -8.56 -9.10
CA VAL A 45 6.11 -7.90 -7.79
C VAL A 45 7.47 -8.29 -7.17
N VAL A 46 8.21 -7.32 -6.68
CA VAL A 46 9.52 -7.53 -6.05
C VAL A 46 9.41 -7.35 -4.52
N THR A 47 10.45 -7.66 -3.77
CA THR A 47 10.53 -7.31 -2.34
C THR A 47 10.84 -5.82 -2.19
N CYS A 48 10.15 -5.12 -1.27
CA CYS A 48 10.54 -3.77 -0.87
C CYS A 48 11.90 -3.82 -0.15
N THR A 49 12.76 -2.88 -0.47
CA THR A 49 14.13 -2.78 0.09
C THR A 49 14.49 -1.32 0.30
N ALA A 50 15.56 -1.06 1.00
CA ALA A 50 16.10 0.30 1.14
C ALA A 50 16.50 0.95 -0.21
N ALA A 51 16.72 0.15 -1.27
CA ALA A 51 17.08 0.65 -2.58
C ALA A 51 15.89 1.10 -3.43
N ASN A 52 14.71 0.50 -3.21
CA ASN A 52 13.50 0.81 -3.99
C ASN A 52 12.43 1.55 -3.18
N THR A 53 12.76 1.99 -1.95
CA THR A 53 11.86 2.77 -1.10
C THR A 53 12.53 4.01 -0.53
N ALA A 54 11.75 5.07 -0.36
CA ALA A 54 12.13 6.20 0.49
C ALA A 54 11.57 5.98 1.89
N LEU A 55 12.44 6.10 2.90
CA LEU A 55 12.09 5.91 4.31
C LEU A 55 12.12 7.25 5.05
N THR A 56 11.12 7.49 5.88
CA THR A 56 11.08 8.61 6.82
C THR A 56 10.57 8.13 8.18
N VAL A 57 11.09 8.72 9.25
CA VAL A 57 10.61 8.51 10.62
C VAL A 57 10.22 9.85 11.21
N THR A 58 9.05 9.91 11.82
CA THR A 58 8.50 11.12 12.43
C THR A 58 7.99 10.84 13.82
N ASP A 59 8.13 11.83 14.68
CA ASP A 59 7.48 11.83 15.98
C ASP A 59 5.97 12.02 15.82
N VAL A 60 5.17 11.36 16.67
CA VAL A 60 3.72 11.53 16.69
C VAL A 60 3.28 12.03 18.08
N PRO A 61 2.42 13.06 18.13
CA PRO A 61 2.03 13.65 19.41
C PRO A 61 1.14 12.71 20.24
N ARG A 62 0.48 11.76 19.60
CA ARG A 62 -0.38 10.74 20.24
C ARG A 62 -0.45 9.49 19.38
N PRO A 63 -0.30 8.27 19.98
CA PRO A 63 0.05 8.04 21.38
C PRO A 63 1.42 8.59 21.74
N ILE A 64 1.68 8.85 23.04
CA ILE A 64 3.01 9.28 23.52
C ILE A 64 4.04 8.16 23.34
N ASN A 65 5.32 8.51 23.23
CA ASN A 65 6.42 7.57 23.06
C ASN A 65 6.30 6.74 21.75
N HIS A 66 5.65 7.30 20.74
CA HIS A 66 5.48 6.63 19.45
C HIS A 66 6.16 7.42 18.33
N LEU A 67 6.72 6.66 17.39
CA LEU A 67 7.19 7.16 16.11
C LEU A 67 6.40 6.49 14.99
N LEU A 68 6.24 7.19 13.88
CA LEU A 68 5.70 6.63 12.64
C LEU A 68 6.82 6.49 11.61
N LEU A 69 7.13 5.26 11.27
CA LEU A 69 7.99 4.92 10.15
C LEU A 69 7.13 4.79 8.88
N LYS A 70 7.49 5.52 7.84
CA LYS A 70 6.83 5.47 6.53
C LYS A 70 7.82 4.99 5.48
N ALA A 71 7.42 4.03 4.68
CA ALA A 71 8.15 3.52 3.53
C ALA A 71 7.35 3.79 2.25
N THR A 72 7.88 4.59 1.33
CA THR A 72 7.24 4.90 0.05
C THR A 72 7.97 4.18 -1.08
N ASN A 73 7.27 3.41 -1.90
CA ASN A 73 7.86 2.76 -3.08
C ASN A 73 8.29 3.83 -4.10
N THR A 74 9.58 3.99 -4.31
CA THR A 74 10.18 4.89 -5.30
C THR A 74 10.62 4.15 -6.57
N GLY A 75 10.43 2.85 -6.61
CA GLY A 75 10.71 2.03 -7.77
C GLY A 75 9.64 2.16 -8.86
N THR A 76 9.87 1.47 -9.97
CA THR A 76 8.94 1.42 -11.12
C THR A 76 8.06 0.18 -11.15
N LYS A 77 8.22 -0.71 -10.17
CA LYS A 77 7.46 -1.96 -10.03
C LYS A 77 6.79 -2.02 -8.68
N PRO A 78 5.65 -2.72 -8.57
CA PRO A 78 5.07 -3.02 -7.26
C PRO A 78 6.07 -3.79 -6.39
N CYS A 79 6.04 -3.54 -5.07
CA CYS A 79 6.84 -4.34 -4.13
C CYS A 79 6.03 -4.79 -2.92
N PHE A 80 6.42 -5.92 -2.34
CA PHE A 80 5.86 -6.44 -1.10
C PHE A 80 6.68 -5.96 0.10
N ALA A 81 6.00 -5.31 1.06
CA ALA A 81 6.53 -5.04 2.39
C ALA A 81 6.14 -6.22 3.30
N TYR A 82 7.06 -7.16 3.46
CA TYR A 82 6.82 -8.37 4.25
C TYR A 82 6.98 -8.09 5.74
N SER A 83 6.15 -8.73 6.55
CA SER A 83 6.23 -8.77 8.02
C SER A 83 6.37 -7.37 8.66
N ALA A 84 7.32 -7.21 9.56
CA ALA A 84 7.73 -5.94 10.15
C ALA A 84 9.17 -5.61 9.74
N PRO A 85 9.59 -4.34 9.78
CA PRO A 85 10.99 -3.99 9.57
C PRO A 85 11.85 -4.50 10.73
N LEU A 86 13.09 -4.89 10.44
CA LEU A 86 14.11 -5.03 11.47
C LEU A 86 14.67 -3.64 11.77
N LEU A 87 14.53 -3.20 13.02
CA LEU A 87 14.95 -1.88 13.45
C LEU A 87 16.12 -1.98 14.43
N ARG A 88 17.14 -1.15 14.20
CA ARG A 88 18.28 -1.00 15.09
C ARG A 88 18.26 0.40 15.70
N ALA A 89 17.89 0.48 16.98
CA ALA A 89 17.87 1.74 17.72
C ALA A 89 19.29 2.08 18.19
N GLY A 90 19.92 3.05 17.51
CA GLY A 90 21.32 3.41 17.75
C GLY A 90 22.33 2.52 17.03
N ALA A 91 23.58 3.00 16.96
CA ALA A 91 24.66 2.29 16.28
C ALA A 91 25.14 1.06 17.05
N ASP A 92 25.03 1.09 18.38
CA ASP A 92 25.56 0.07 19.30
C ASP A 92 24.52 -0.97 19.72
N ALA A 93 23.29 -0.92 19.17
CA ALA A 93 22.24 -1.88 19.47
C ALA A 93 22.68 -3.31 19.13
N GLN A 94 22.59 -4.21 20.11
CA GLN A 94 23.01 -5.61 20.00
C GLN A 94 21.91 -6.53 19.45
N ALA A 95 20.65 -6.08 19.49
CA ALA A 95 19.50 -6.79 18.98
C ALA A 95 18.54 -5.81 18.28
N PRO A 96 17.75 -6.28 17.32
CA PRO A 96 16.70 -5.47 16.73
C PRO A 96 15.58 -5.19 17.76
N VAL A 97 14.84 -4.12 17.53
CA VAL A 97 13.58 -3.85 18.24
C VAL A 97 12.62 -5.00 18.01
N ALA A 98 11.95 -5.45 19.07
CA ALA A 98 11.01 -6.58 19.01
C ALA A 98 9.83 -6.28 18.08
N TRP A 99 9.26 -7.31 17.46
CA TRP A 99 8.04 -7.21 16.68
C TRP A 99 6.80 -7.35 17.56
N ALA A 100 5.80 -6.54 17.30
CA ALA A 100 4.47 -6.67 17.90
C ALA A 100 3.65 -7.66 17.06
N ASP A 101 3.76 -8.96 17.36
CA ASP A 101 3.20 -10.06 16.54
C ASP A 101 1.68 -9.97 16.38
N GLU A 102 0.99 -9.40 17.37
CA GLU A 102 -0.45 -9.15 17.35
C GLU A 102 -0.89 -8.14 16.28
N THR A 103 0.05 -7.39 15.71
CA THR A 103 -0.22 -6.41 14.65
C THR A 103 -0.14 -7.00 13.24
N THR A 104 0.03 -8.32 13.14
CA THR A 104 0.15 -8.99 11.84
C THR A 104 -1.08 -8.74 10.97
N PRO A 105 -0.95 -8.11 9.79
CA PRO A 105 -2.08 -7.83 8.91
C PRO A 105 -2.59 -9.12 8.26
N GLN A 106 -3.85 -9.10 7.79
CA GLN A 106 -4.46 -10.26 7.13
C GLN A 106 -3.79 -10.63 5.80
N SER A 107 -3.08 -9.70 5.19
CA SER A 107 -2.35 -9.90 3.95
C SER A 107 -1.07 -9.07 3.92
N VAL A 108 -0.10 -9.53 3.14
CA VAL A 108 1.14 -8.77 2.90
C VAL A 108 0.81 -7.44 2.22
N VAL A 109 1.35 -6.35 2.77
CA VAL A 109 1.18 -5.02 2.20
C VAL A 109 1.92 -4.93 0.86
N THR A 110 1.16 -4.60 -0.18
CA THR A 110 1.70 -4.39 -1.53
C THR A 110 1.73 -2.90 -1.83
N LEU A 111 2.88 -2.41 -2.27
CA LEU A 111 3.07 -1.01 -2.61
C LEU A 111 3.24 -0.85 -4.12
N GLU A 112 2.26 -0.27 -4.78
CA GLU A 112 2.42 0.24 -6.13
C GLU A 112 3.44 1.41 -6.14
N PRO A 113 4.07 1.74 -7.29
CA PRO A 113 4.92 2.92 -7.38
C PRO A 113 4.24 4.17 -6.82
N GLY A 114 4.90 4.85 -5.86
CA GLY A 114 4.39 6.01 -5.15
C GLY A 114 3.52 5.71 -3.92
N GLN A 115 3.08 4.48 -3.71
CA GLN A 115 2.34 4.09 -2.50
C GLN A 115 3.25 3.91 -1.29
N SER A 116 2.66 4.00 -0.09
CA SER A 116 3.39 3.95 1.17
C SER A 116 2.81 2.90 2.11
N ALA A 117 3.70 2.23 2.85
CA ALA A 117 3.40 1.45 4.03
C ALA A 117 3.87 2.18 5.29
N TYR A 118 3.31 1.81 6.43
CA TYR A 118 3.54 2.43 7.72
C TYR A 118 3.83 1.38 8.78
N ALA A 119 4.74 1.69 9.70
CA ALA A 119 4.95 0.90 10.91
C ALA A 119 5.01 1.86 12.11
N GLY A 120 4.24 1.57 13.14
CA GLY A 120 4.29 2.24 14.41
C GLY A 120 5.46 1.71 15.24
N ILE A 121 6.13 2.56 15.96
CA ILE A 121 7.22 2.19 16.86
C ILE A 121 6.88 2.75 18.23
N THR A 122 6.58 1.87 19.18
CA THR A 122 6.57 2.22 20.59
C THR A 122 8.01 2.21 21.09
N THR A 123 8.50 3.33 21.57
CA THR A 123 9.93 3.47 21.91
C THR A 123 10.24 3.06 23.33
N ASN A 124 9.30 3.25 24.24
CA ASN A 124 9.45 2.90 25.65
C ASN A 124 8.08 2.80 26.34
N SER A 125 8.03 2.06 27.44
CA SER A 125 6.91 2.05 28.38
C SER A 125 7.44 2.10 29.83
N PRO A 126 6.58 2.41 30.82
CA PRO A 126 7.00 2.45 32.23
C PRO A 126 7.56 1.12 32.74
N ASP A 127 7.13 0.01 32.16
CA ASP A 127 7.54 -1.35 32.56
C ASP A 127 8.84 -1.80 31.87
N GLY A 128 9.38 -1.01 30.94
CA GLY A 128 10.62 -1.33 30.24
C GLY A 128 11.85 -1.01 31.07
N GLU A 129 12.78 -1.96 31.12
CA GLU A 129 14.04 -1.80 31.84
C GLU A 129 15.12 -1.17 30.97
N GLY A 130 16.09 -0.50 31.65
CA GLY A 130 17.26 0.08 31.00
C GLY A 130 16.89 1.20 30.02
N GLY A 131 17.69 1.32 28.98
CA GLY A 131 17.41 2.23 27.86
C GLY A 131 18.48 3.30 27.67
N SER A 132 18.41 3.91 26.49
CA SER A 132 19.32 4.98 26.08
C SER A 132 18.63 5.91 25.09
N THR A 133 19.16 7.13 24.99
CA THR A 133 18.68 8.09 23.99
C THR A 133 19.48 7.92 22.71
N GLU A 134 18.79 7.47 21.66
CA GLU A 134 19.39 7.19 20.37
C GLU A 134 19.15 8.32 19.38
N LYS A 135 20.13 8.57 18.50
CA LYS A 135 20.07 9.62 17.49
C LYS A 135 19.75 9.08 16.10
N THR A 136 19.90 7.78 15.94
CA THR A 136 19.74 7.11 14.63
C THR A 136 18.91 5.85 14.76
N LEU A 137 18.22 5.52 13.67
CA LEU A 137 17.44 4.29 13.52
C LEU A 137 17.88 3.59 12.24
N GLY A 138 18.48 2.42 12.38
CA GLY A 138 18.73 1.52 11.24
C GLY A 138 17.46 0.77 10.87
N VAL A 139 17.14 0.72 9.58
CA VAL A 139 15.94 0.05 9.05
C VAL A 139 16.35 -0.93 7.97
N ILE A 140 15.97 -2.20 8.15
CA ILE A 140 16.17 -3.27 7.17
C ILE A 140 14.81 -3.87 6.85
N PHE A 141 14.47 -3.99 5.57
CA PHE A 141 13.32 -4.78 5.14
C PHE A 141 13.62 -6.27 5.27
N VAL A 142 12.57 -7.06 5.38
CA VAL A 142 12.68 -8.52 5.36
C VAL A 142 12.12 -9.11 4.07
N ASP A 143 12.62 -10.28 3.70
CA ASP A 143 12.10 -11.04 2.58
C ASP A 143 10.88 -11.90 3.00
N LYS A 144 10.30 -12.65 2.05
CA LYS A 144 9.18 -13.55 2.30
C LYS A 144 9.46 -14.62 3.37
N LYS A 145 10.72 -14.92 3.65
CA LYS A 145 11.14 -15.92 4.65
C LYS A 145 11.43 -15.30 6.01
N GLY A 146 11.29 -13.96 6.14
CA GLY A 146 11.63 -13.23 7.36
C GLY A 146 13.11 -12.88 7.50
N ASN A 147 13.95 -13.15 6.47
CA ASN A 147 15.35 -12.78 6.53
C ASN A 147 15.52 -11.30 6.16
N GLY A 148 16.42 -10.61 6.86
CA GLY A 148 16.78 -9.24 6.52
C GLY A 148 17.33 -9.14 5.10
N THR A 149 16.89 -8.12 4.34
CA THR A 149 17.50 -7.77 3.04
C THR A 149 18.89 -7.18 3.26
N ALA A 150 19.76 -7.26 2.22
CA ALA A 150 21.18 -6.93 2.38
C ALA A 150 21.51 -5.46 2.71
N GLN A 151 20.51 -4.55 2.68
CA GLN A 151 20.73 -3.12 2.82
C GLN A 151 20.01 -2.55 4.04
N GLU A 152 20.78 -1.95 4.94
CA GLU A 152 20.26 -1.11 6.01
C GLU A 152 20.20 0.36 5.54
N LYS A 153 19.11 1.04 5.87
CA LYS A 153 18.99 2.48 5.75
C LYS A 153 19.01 3.11 7.13
N THR A 154 20.00 3.94 7.39
CA THR A 154 20.08 4.71 8.64
C THR A 154 19.30 6.02 8.50
N LEU A 155 18.37 6.26 9.40
CA LEU A 155 17.57 7.48 9.52
C LEU A 155 18.02 8.26 10.76
N LYS A 156 17.94 9.59 10.69
CA LYS A 156 18.05 10.45 11.87
C LYS A 156 16.73 10.43 12.63
N LEU A 157 16.81 10.23 13.92
CA LEU A 157 15.65 10.33 14.81
C LEU A 157 15.28 11.80 15.05
N PRO A 158 13.98 12.11 15.26
CA PRO A 158 13.50 13.47 15.50
C PRO A 158 14.04 14.04 16.84
N ASN A 159 13.87 15.34 17.01
CA ASN A 159 14.16 16.07 18.26
C ASN A 159 15.59 15.90 18.83
N GLY A 160 16.55 15.54 17.95
CA GLY A 160 17.94 15.33 18.35
C GLY A 160 18.21 14.00 19.06
N GLY A 161 17.21 13.15 19.20
CA GLY A 161 17.28 11.81 19.80
C GLY A 161 15.96 11.37 20.43
N VAL A 162 15.78 10.08 20.54
CA VAL A 162 14.58 9.43 21.11
C VAL A 162 15.03 8.38 22.12
N PHE A 163 14.38 8.33 23.27
CA PHE A 163 14.67 7.33 24.30
C PHE A 163 14.02 6.00 23.95
N PHE A 164 14.81 4.93 23.94
CA PHE A 164 14.38 3.55 23.78
C PHE A 164 14.73 2.75 25.02
N ASN A 165 13.84 1.87 25.47
CA ASN A 165 14.11 0.90 26.54
C ASN A 165 13.75 -0.52 26.14
N GLY A 166 13.87 -1.47 27.06
CA GLY A 166 13.65 -2.88 26.80
C GLY A 166 12.22 -3.27 26.40
N SER A 167 11.26 -2.36 26.50
CA SER A 167 9.88 -2.57 26.05
C SER A 167 9.61 -2.07 24.63
N ALA A 168 10.63 -1.55 23.93
CA ALA A 168 10.44 -1.04 22.57
C ALA A 168 9.95 -2.13 21.61
N VAL A 169 8.92 -1.80 20.83
CA VAL A 169 8.35 -2.71 19.82
C VAL A 169 8.03 -1.96 18.53
N VAL A 170 7.98 -2.69 17.42
CA VAL A 170 7.55 -2.17 16.12
C VAL A 170 6.43 -3.02 15.56
N THR A 171 5.43 -2.38 14.97
CA THR A 171 4.32 -3.09 14.31
C THR A 171 4.75 -3.70 12.98
N TYR A 172 3.99 -4.68 12.52
CA TYR A 172 4.04 -5.10 11.13
C TYR A 172 3.68 -3.94 10.21
N TRP A 173 4.13 -4.01 8.94
CA TRP A 173 3.75 -3.00 7.95
C TRP A 173 2.23 -2.96 7.78
N GLN A 174 1.68 -1.75 7.81
CA GLN A 174 0.27 -1.45 7.58
C GLN A 174 0.14 -0.54 6.34
N ASP A 175 -0.98 -0.61 5.65
CA ASP A 175 -1.29 0.28 4.53
C ASP A 175 -1.87 1.64 4.99
N ASN A 176 -2.24 1.73 6.27
CA ASN A 176 -2.84 2.90 6.91
C ASN A 176 -2.03 3.33 8.14
N PRO A 177 -1.66 4.63 8.25
CA PRO A 177 -0.93 5.11 9.43
C PRO A 177 -1.72 5.02 10.74
N ALA A 178 -3.06 5.09 10.70
CA ALA A 178 -3.87 4.94 11.90
C ALA A 178 -3.79 3.52 12.47
N ASP A 179 -3.77 2.50 11.61
CA ASP A 179 -3.64 1.11 12.03
C ASP A 179 -2.25 0.83 12.59
N ALA A 180 -1.21 1.45 12.03
CA ALA A 180 0.15 1.37 12.55
C ALA A 180 0.31 2.04 13.94
N LEU A 181 -0.56 2.97 14.31
CA LEU A 181 -0.52 3.72 15.58
C LEU A 181 -1.61 3.29 16.57
N ALA A 182 -2.38 2.26 16.27
CA ALA A 182 -3.45 1.77 17.13
C ALA A 182 -2.98 0.92 18.33
N TRP A 183 -1.69 0.94 18.66
CA TRP A 183 -0.98 0.09 19.64
C TRP A 183 -0.43 0.87 20.80
#